data_068077dbdd2502a27cc9594012ca1141
#
_entry.id   068077dbdd2502a27cc9594012ca1141
#
_cell.length_a   1.000
_cell.length_b   1.000
_cell.length_c   1.000
_cell.angle_alpha   90.00
_cell.angle_beta   90.00
_cell.angle_gamma   90.00
#
_symmetry.space_group_name_H-M   'P 1'
#
loop_
_entity.id
_entity.type
_entity.pdbx_description
1 polymer ?
#
loop_
_entity_poly.entity_id
_entity_poly.type
_entity_poly.pdbx_seq_one_letter_code
_entity_poly.pdbx_strand_id
1 'polypeptide(L)'
;MPTLLRRIVARSAVEALESSTLTNLRIASQIKTLTAHLRPKVMVSTHEGHAFERVAFATAREAMPEVCCVAYQHSALFRLQHSIRRNLSTPYNPDFILLSGVISQSQLTNAPGLKHIPIMVFGSTRILKPTGAIKQEPIGSMFATHKSKNICLVVP
;
A
#
# COMPACT_ATOMS: atom_id res chain seq x y z
N MET A 1 -34.43 27.54 -2.72
CA MET A 1 -33.77 26.23 -2.92
C MET A 1 -32.26 26.34 -2.65
N PRO A 2 -31.65 25.46 -1.91
CA PRO A 2 -30.21 25.49 -1.78
C PRO A 2 -29.58 25.24 -3.15
N THR A 3 -28.60 26.03 -3.53
CA THR A 3 -27.87 25.86 -4.78
C THR A 3 -27.19 24.47 -4.80
N LEU A 4 -27.00 23.90 -5.98
CA LEU A 4 -26.28 22.60 -6.15
C LEU A 4 -24.98 22.59 -5.38
N LEU A 5 -24.21 23.68 -5.40
CA LEU A 5 -22.97 23.85 -4.68
C LEU A 5 -23.14 23.67 -3.16
N ARG A 6 -24.17 24.28 -2.54
CA ARG A 6 -24.41 24.10 -1.11
C ARG A 6 -24.75 22.65 -0.75
N ARG A 7 -25.47 21.95 -1.63
CA ARG A 7 -25.79 20.53 -1.43
C ARG A 7 -24.52 19.67 -1.52
N ILE A 8 -23.64 19.94 -2.47
CA ILE A 8 -22.37 19.24 -2.62
C ILE A 8 -21.50 19.46 -1.37
N VAL A 9 -21.34 20.73 -0.95
CA VAL A 9 -20.53 21.07 0.25
C VAL A 9 -21.09 20.42 1.50
N ALA A 10 -22.42 20.49 1.71
CA ALA A 10 -23.05 19.87 2.86
C ALA A 10 -22.87 18.34 2.86
N ARG A 11 -23.01 17.69 1.71
CA ARG A 11 -22.79 16.26 1.57
C ARG A 11 -21.34 15.88 1.85
N SER A 12 -20.37 16.60 1.28
CA SER A 12 -18.94 16.35 1.52
C SER A 12 -18.56 16.55 3.00
N ALA A 13 -19.18 17.52 3.69
CA ALA A 13 -18.96 17.72 5.12
C ALA A 13 -19.51 16.55 5.96
N VAL A 14 -20.65 15.99 5.58
CA VAL A 14 -21.24 14.83 6.26
C VAL A 14 -20.43 13.56 5.96
N GLU A 15 -20.01 13.35 4.71
CA GLU A 15 -19.18 12.21 4.32
C GLU A 15 -17.85 12.18 5.09
N ALA A 16 -17.29 13.33 5.44
CA ALA A 16 -16.10 13.41 6.28
C ALA A 16 -16.31 12.88 7.72
N LEU A 17 -17.56 12.81 8.18
CA LEU A 17 -17.93 12.29 9.50
C LEU A 17 -18.39 10.83 9.47
N GLU A 18 -18.35 10.18 8.32
CA GLU A 18 -18.72 8.76 8.21
C GLU A 18 -17.79 7.85 9.00
N SER A 19 -18.33 6.69 9.41
CA SER A 19 -17.59 5.69 10.20
C SER A 19 -16.32 5.20 9.51
N SER A 20 -16.29 5.14 8.19
CA SER A 20 -15.12 4.79 7.39
C SER A 20 -13.97 5.79 7.56
N THR A 21 -14.27 7.08 7.58
CA THR A 21 -13.25 8.12 7.80
C THR A 21 -12.67 8.03 9.21
N LEU A 22 -13.52 7.87 10.24
CA LEU A 22 -13.06 7.70 11.62
C LEU A 22 -12.20 6.44 11.78
N THR A 23 -12.56 5.35 11.12
CA THR A 23 -11.78 4.11 11.11
C THR A 23 -10.41 4.35 10.46
N ASN A 24 -10.36 5.02 9.32
CA ASN A 24 -9.10 5.36 8.64
C ASN A 24 -8.19 6.23 9.51
N LEU A 25 -8.75 7.22 10.24
CA LEU A 25 -8.00 8.06 11.15
C LEU A 25 -7.47 7.29 12.37
N ARG A 26 -8.23 6.33 12.88
CA ARG A 26 -7.77 5.44 13.97
C ARG A 26 -6.62 4.57 13.51
N ILE A 27 -6.72 3.95 12.32
CA ILE A 27 -5.65 3.15 11.72
C ILE A 27 -4.40 4.03 11.55
N ALA A 28 -4.54 5.23 11.01
CA ALA A 28 -3.45 6.17 10.84
C ALA A 28 -2.75 6.48 12.16
N SER A 29 -3.51 6.80 13.21
CA SER A 29 -2.97 7.07 14.54
C SER A 29 -2.22 5.89 15.14
N GLN A 30 -2.76 4.68 14.99
CA GLN A 30 -2.11 3.45 15.45
C GLN A 30 -0.79 3.19 14.70
N ILE A 31 -0.79 3.34 13.38
CA ILE A 31 0.41 3.17 12.56
C ILE A 31 1.47 4.20 12.93
N LYS A 32 1.10 5.46 13.13
CA LYS A 32 2.02 6.51 13.59
C LYS A 32 2.69 6.10 14.90
N THR A 33 1.90 5.69 15.88
CA THR A 33 2.40 5.27 17.20
C THR A 33 3.32 4.05 17.09
N LEU A 34 2.89 3.01 16.36
CA LEU A 34 3.68 1.80 16.17
C LEU A 34 4.99 2.08 15.42
N THR A 35 4.94 2.87 14.36
CA THR A 35 6.13 3.22 13.56
C THR A 35 7.12 4.01 14.40
N ALA A 36 6.66 5.00 15.16
CA ALA A 36 7.51 5.78 16.05
C ALA A 36 8.17 4.93 17.15
N HIS A 37 7.43 3.96 17.68
CA HIS A 37 7.92 3.08 18.76
C HIS A 37 8.84 1.97 18.25
N LEU A 38 8.43 1.26 17.20
CA LEU A 38 9.15 0.09 16.68
C LEU A 38 10.31 0.47 15.75
N ARG A 39 10.24 1.65 15.13
CA ARG A 39 11.20 2.15 14.14
C ARG A 39 11.51 1.11 13.03
N PRO A 40 10.49 0.57 12.34
CA PRO A 40 10.68 -0.45 11.33
C PRO A 40 11.40 0.12 10.11
N LYS A 41 12.33 -0.64 9.52
CA LYS A 41 12.94 -0.24 8.24
C LYS A 41 11.97 -0.38 7.06
N VAL A 42 11.03 -1.31 7.18
CA VAL A 42 10.06 -1.63 6.12
C VAL A 42 8.68 -1.75 6.76
N MET A 43 7.71 -1.13 6.12
CA MET A 43 6.29 -1.31 6.41
C MET A 43 5.63 -1.98 5.21
N VAL A 44 4.97 -3.11 5.45
CA VAL A 44 4.20 -3.81 4.41
C VAL A 44 2.72 -3.66 4.71
N SER A 45 1.95 -3.27 3.72
CA SER A 45 0.48 -3.23 3.79
C SER A 45 -0.13 -3.99 2.62
N THR A 46 -1.28 -4.61 2.82
CA THR A 46 -2.13 -5.04 1.70
C THR A 46 -2.43 -3.83 0.82
N HIS A 47 -2.67 -4.03 -0.48
CA HIS A 47 -2.85 -2.90 -1.39
C HIS A 47 -3.84 -3.18 -2.50
N GLU A 48 -4.98 -2.59 -2.34
CA GLU A 48 -6.07 -2.53 -3.33
C GLU A 48 -6.35 -1.08 -3.77
N GLY A 49 -5.61 -0.13 -3.19
CA GLY A 49 -5.78 1.30 -3.39
C GLY A 49 -6.83 1.93 -2.49
N HIS A 50 -7.18 1.28 -1.38
CA HIS A 50 -8.09 1.82 -0.38
C HIS A 50 -7.50 3.05 0.34
N ALA A 51 -8.38 3.90 0.87
CA ALA A 51 -7.97 5.12 1.55
C ALA A 51 -7.08 4.84 2.77
N PHE A 52 -7.40 3.81 3.58
CA PHE A 52 -6.63 3.47 4.76
C PHE A 52 -5.20 3.04 4.44
N GLU A 53 -4.99 2.30 3.34
CA GLU A 53 -3.65 1.87 2.89
C GLU A 53 -2.78 3.08 2.51
N ARG A 54 -3.39 4.02 1.79
CA ARG A 54 -2.72 5.26 1.37
C ARG A 54 -2.34 6.13 2.57
N VAL A 55 -3.28 6.28 3.50
CA VAL A 55 -3.03 7.05 4.73
C VAL A 55 -2.00 6.35 5.61
N ALA A 56 -1.98 5.01 5.64
CA ALA A 56 -0.98 4.23 6.35
C ALA A 56 0.45 4.56 5.89
N PHE A 57 0.70 4.60 4.58
CA PHE A 57 2.00 4.98 4.02
C PHE A 57 2.40 6.39 4.42
N ALA A 58 1.49 7.36 4.25
CA ALA A 58 1.76 8.75 4.60
C ALA A 58 2.09 8.91 6.09
N THR A 59 1.33 8.26 6.95
CA THR A 59 1.49 8.35 8.41
C THR A 59 2.76 7.65 8.89
N ALA A 60 3.14 6.53 8.27
CA ALA A 60 4.40 5.86 8.58
C ALA A 60 5.60 6.76 8.23
N ARG A 61 5.58 7.42 7.08
CA ARG A 61 6.63 8.37 6.68
C ARG A 61 6.65 9.64 7.51
N GLU A 62 5.48 10.10 7.98
CA GLU A 62 5.42 11.21 8.94
C GLU A 62 6.15 10.88 10.25
N ALA A 63 5.98 9.64 10.74
CA ALA A 63 6.64 9.18 11.95
C ALA A 63 8.12 8.82 11.74
N MET A 64 8.49 8.34 10.54
CA MET A 64 9.83 7.90 10.18
C MET A 64 10.05 8.09 8.68
N PRO A 65 10.64 9.23 8.26
CA PRO A 65 10.78 9.59 6.84
C PRO A 65 11.51 8.57 5.98
N GLU A 66 12.43 7.80 6.55
CA GLU A 66 13.25 6.79 5.88
C GLU A 66 12.59 5.41 5.79
N VAL A 67 11.36 5.23 6.30
CA VAL A 67 10.66 3.94 6.22
C VAL A 67 10.32 3.58 4.77
N CYS A 68 10.72 2.38 4.35
CA CYS A 68 10.34 1.84 3.05
C CYS A 68 8.91 1.28 3.12
N CYS A 69 8.00 1.84 2.31
CA CYS A 69 6.60 1.43 2.26
C CYS A 69 6.36 0.47 1.11
N VAL A 70 6.03 -0.77 1.43
CA VAL A 70 5.80 -1.85 0.48
C VAL A 70 4.31 -2.19 0.42
N ALA A 71 3.77 -2.19 -0.78
CA ALA A 71 2.40 -2.59 -1.06
C ALA A 71 2.35 -4.06 -1.48
N TYR A 72 1.48 -4.87 -0.89
CA TYR A 72 1.26 -6.25 -1.31
C TYR A 72 -0.15 -6.43 -1.86
N GLN A 73 -0.24 -6.61 -3.17
CA GLN A 73 -1.47 -6.91 -3.86
C GLN A 73 -1.68 -8.42 -3.91
N HIS A 74 -2.64 -8.91 -3.15
CA HIS A 74 -2.86 -10.33 -2.92
C HIS A 74 -4.14 -10.89 -3.54
N SER A 75 -5.09 -10.03 -3.89
CA SER A 75 -6.39 -10.41 -4.44
C SER A 75 -6.40 -10.41 -5.98
N ALA A 76 -7.49 -10.90 -6.55
CA ALA A 76 -7.71 -10.77 -8.00
C ALA A 76 -7.97 -9.32 -8.37
N LEU A 77 -7.24 -8.80 -9.35
CA LEU A 77 -7.46 -7.46 -9.88
C LEU A 77 -8.61 -7.48 -10.89
N PHE A 78 -9.58 -6.62 -10.66
CA PHE A 78 -10.66 -6.39 -11.62
C PHE A 78 -10.25 -5.35 -12.66
N ARG A 79 -10.70 -5.55 -13.90
CA ARG A 79 -10.38 -4.66 -15.02
C ARG A 79 -10.71 -3.18 -14.73
N LEU A 80 -11.80 -2.93 -14.02
CA LEU A 80 -12.28 -1.59 -13.69
C LEU A 80 -11.85 -1.09 -12.30
N GLN A 81 -10.97 -1.80 -11.62
CA GLN A 81 -10.42 -1.38 -10.33
C GLN A 81 -9.37 -0.29 -10.55
N HIS A 82 -9.82 0.97 -10.48
CA HIS A 82 -8.97 2.13 -10.76
C HIS A 82 -8.17 2.62 -9.55
N SER A 83 -8.62 2.34 -8.33
CA SER A 83 -8.03 2.87 -7.10
C SER A 83 -6.55 2.51 -6.94
N ILE A 84 -6.20 1.26 -7.19
CA ILE A 84 -4.80 0.79 -7.11
C ILE A 84 -3.89 1.44 -8.17
N ARG A 85 -4.46 1.81 -9.33
CA ARG A 85 -3.73 2.39 -10.47
C ARG A 85 -3.48 3.89 -10.36
N ARG A 86 -4.03 4.53 -9.32
CA ARG A 86 -3.87 5.97 -9.11
C ARG A 86 -2.50 6.30 -8.56
N ASN A 87 -1.90 7.34 -9.12
CA ASN A 87 -0.78 8.04 -8.52
C ASN A 87 -1.34 9.21 -7.70
N LEU A 88 -1.02 9.22 -6.41
CA LEU A 88 -1.29 10.34 -5.51
C LEU A 88 0.01 11.12 -5.28
N SER A 89 0.01 12.09 -4.37
CA SER A 89 1.25 12.72 -3.93
C SER A 89 2.17 11.70 -3.24
N THR A 90 3.47 11.91 -3.31
CA THR A 90 4.52 10.98 -2.89
C THR A 90 4.28 10.26 -1.56
N PRO A 91 3.87 10.94 -0.47
CA PRO A 91 3.69 10.26 0.81
C PRO A 91 2.65 9.13 0.80
N TYR A 92 1.67 9.21 -0.09
CA TYR A 92 0.55 8.26 -0.17
C TYR A 92 0.80 7.09 -1.11
N ASN A 93 1.90 7.10 -1.85
CA ASN A 93 2.25 6.00 -2.75
C ASN A 93 3.23 5.03 -2.07
N PRO A 94 3.16 3.73 -2.38
CA PRO A 94 4.20 2.80 -1.95
C PRO A 94 5.52 3.04 -2.71
N ASP A 95 6.63 2.63 -2.13
CA ASP A 95 7.93 2.61 -2.80
C ASP A 95 8.05 1.42 -3.75
N PHE A 96 7.37 0.30 -3.42
CA PHE A 96 7.32 -0.93 -4.21
C PHE A 96 5.93 -1.55 -4.16
N ILE A 97 5.55 -2.23 -5.25
CA ILE A 97 4.34 -3.07 -5.29
C ILE A 97 4.76 -4.51 -5.52
N LEU A 98 4.45 -5.36 -4.56
CA LEU A 98 4.59 -6.81 -4.66
C LEU A 98 3.26 -7.42 -5.08
N LEU A 99 3.31 -8.35 -6.02
CA LEU A 99 2.14 -8.97 -6.62
C LEU A 99 2.09 -10.47 -6.34
N SER A 100 0.90 -11.00 -6.23
CA SER A 100 0.66 -12.43 -6.07
C SER A 100 0.94 -13.24 -7.34
N GLY A 101 0.99 -12.64 -8.53
CA GLY A 101 1.23 -13.35 -9.78
C GLY A 101 1.41 -12.48 -11.01
N VAL A 102 1.81 -13.14 -12.10
CA VAL A 102 2.13 -12.50 -13.39
C VAL A 102 0.91 -11.86 -14.08
N ILE A 103 -0.28 -12.36 -13.83
CA ILE A 103 -1.52 -11.79 -14.39
C ILE A 103 -1.73 -10.39 -13.80
N SER A 104 -1.60 -10.24 -12.49
CA SER A 104 -1.67 -8.92 -11.83
C SER A 104 -0.56 -7.99 -12.32
N GLN A 105 0.64 -8.53 -12.56
CA GLN A 105 1.75 -7.75 -13.12
C GLN A 105 1.42 -7.18 -14.49
N SER A 106 0.94 -7.99 -15.41
CA SER A 106 0.57 -7.53 -16.77
C SER A 106 -0.51 -6.44 -16.76
N GLN A 107 -1.42 -6.48 -15.78
CA GLN A 107 -2.48 -5.49 -15.64
C GLN A 107 -2.00 -4.16 -15.03
N LEU A 108 -0.99 -4.17 -14.17
CA LEU A 108 -0.51 -2.98 -13.47
C LEU A 108 0.68 -2.31 -14.16
N THR A 109 1.54 -3.05 -14.83
CA THR A 109 2.74 -2.51 -15.50
C THR A 109 2.40 -1.44 -16.53
N ASN A 110 1.25 -1.56 -17.19
CA ASN A 110 0.79 -0.61 -18.20
C ASN A 110 -0.05 0.55 -17.62
N ALA A 111 -0.22 0.62 -16.29
CA ALA A 111 -0.99 1.70 -15.66
C ALA A 111 -0.17 3.01 -15.65
N PRO A 112 -0.64 4.09 -16.29
CA PRO A 112 0.12 5.34 -16.40
C PRO A 112 0.52 5.93 -15.04
N GLY A 113 -0.34 5.78 -14.03
CA GLY A 113 -0.09 6.27 -12.68
C GLY A 113 1.00 5.50 -11.91
N LEU A 114 1.40 4.32 -12.39
CA LEU A 114 2.37 3.47 -11.68
C LEU A 114 3.76 3.43 -12.34
N LYS A 115 3.99 4.22 -13.39
CA LYS A 115 5.24 4.19 -14.18
C LYS A 115 6.52 4.34 -13.37
N HIS A 116 6.45 5.02 -12.23
CA HIS A 116 7.60 5.32 -11.38
C HIS A 116 7.69 4.43 -10.14
N ILE A 117 6.76 3.47 -9.99
CA ILE A 117 6.74 2.57 -8.86
C ILE A 117 7.17 1.18 -9.35
N PRO A 118 8.27 0.61 -8.83
CA PRO A 118 8.69 -0.74 -9.16
C PRO A 118 7.62 -1.76 -8.81
N ILE A 119 7.33 -2.67 -9.74
CA ILE A 119 6.31 -3.71 -9.60
C ILE A 119 6.97 -5.07 -9.79
N MET A 120 6.84 -5.94 -8.79
CA MET A 120 7.50 -7.24 -8.77
C MET A 120 6.52 -8.36 -8.43
N VAL A 121 6.70 -9.53 -9.03
CA VAL A 121 5.98 -10.74 -8.62
C VAL A 121 6.68 -11.35 -7.42
N PHE A 122 5.98 -11.41 -6.31
CA PHE A 122 6.45 -12.04 -5.07
C PHE A 122 5.90 -13.46 -4.92
N GLY A 123 4.70 -13.70 -5.43
CA GLY A 123 3.98 -14.95 -5.29
C GLY A 123 2.85 -14.88 -4.26
N SER A 124 2.18 -16.01 -4.08
CA SER A 124 1.04 -16.13 -3.17
C SER A 124 1.24 -17.29 -2.21
N THR A 125 0.99 -17.06 -0.93
CA THR A 125 0.98 -18.11 0.10
C THR A 125 -0.15 -19.12 -0.09
N ARG A 126 -1.12 -18.82 -0.96
CA ARG A 126 -2.25 -19.71 -1.29
C ARG A 126 -1.89 -20.79 -2.31
N ILE A 127 -0.73 -20.69 -2.96
CA ILE A 127 -0.27 -21.71 -3.90
C ILE A 127 0.44 -22.79 -3.09
N LEU A 128 -0.24 -23.93 -2.92
CA LEU A 128 0.33 -25.12 -2.33
C LEU A 128 1.35 -25.73 -3.31
N LYS A 129 2.63 -25.58 -2.97
CA LYS A 129 3.83 -26.13 -3.63
C LYS A 129 3.98 -25.77 -5.12
N PRO A 130 5.00 -25.01 -5.49
CA PRO A 130 5.41 -24.93 -6.90
C PRO A 130 5.96 -26.29 -7.31
N THR A 131 5.25 -26.97 -8.20
CA THR A 131 5.80 -28.10 -8.96
C THR A 131 6.70 -27.50 -10.05
N GLY A 132 7.97 -27.31 -9.73
CA GLY A 132 8.99 -26.80 -10.66
C GLY A 132 9.74 -25.62 -10.07
N ALA A 133 11.07 -25.75 -10.07
CA ALA A 133 11.98 -24.72 -9.57
C ALA A 133 11.90 -23.45 -10.46
N ILE A 134 11.07 -22.48 -10.06
CA ILE A 134 11.29 -21.12 -10.49
C ILE A 134 12.56 -20.67 -9.79
N LYS A 135 13.65 -20.40 -10.54
CA LYS A 135 14.82 -19.72 -10.02
C LYS A 135 14.36 -18.33 -9.54
N GLN A 136 14.08 -18.23 -8.27
CA GLN A 136 13.85 -16.93 -7.63
C GLN A 136 15.24 -16.32 -7.42
N GLU A 137 15.50 -15.20 -8.08
CA GLU A 137 16.58 -14.32 -7.66
C GLU A 137 16.32 -13.96 -6.19
N PRO A 138 17.29 -14.13 -5.30
CA PRO A 138 17.07 -13.86 -3.89
C PRO A 138 16.78 -12.38 -3.68
N ILE A 139 15.59 -12.09 -3.19
CA ILE A 139 15.17 -10.72 -2.78
C ILE A 139 16.15 -10.10 -1.78
N GLY A 140 16.96 -10.93 -1.12
CA GLY A 140 18.00 -10.53 -0.17
C GLY A 140 19.09 -9.61 -0.72
N SER A 141 19.30 -9.54 -2.04
CA SER A 141 20.27 -8.62 -2.62
C SER A 141 19.80 -7.17 -2.66
N MET A 142 18.50 -6.91 -2.57
CA MET A 142 17.92 -5.57 -2.53
C MET A 142 17.98 -4.91 -1.14
N PHE A 143 18.07 -5.71 -0.08
CA PHE A 143 18.12 -5.23 1.30
C PHE A 143 19.54 -5.46 1.83
N ALA A 144 20.48 -4.60 1.42
CA ALA A 144 21.87 -4.72 1.81
C ALA A 144 22.04 -4.76 3.34
N THR A 145 22.64 -5.83 3.77
CA THR A 145 23.26 -6.18 5.04
C THR A 145 23.58 -5.01 5.97
N HIS A 146 22.74 -4.81 6.99
CA HIS A 146 23.18 -4.27 8.26
C HIS A 146 22.90 -5.27 9.39
N LYS A 147 23.88 -5.51 10.27
CA LYS A 147 23.81 -6.40 11.45
C LYS A 147 22.86 -5.92 12.56
N SER A 148 21.90 -5.09 12.28
CA SER A 148 20.84 -4.67 13.20
C SER A 148 19.61 -5.56 13.02
N LYS A 149 18.89 -5.83 14.10
CA LYS A 149 17.59 -6.53 14.04
C LYS A 149 16.71 -5.84 13.00
N ASN A 150 16.39 -6.55 11.93
CA ASN A 150 15.49 -6.02 10.90
C ASN A 150 14.06 -6.13 11.43
N ILE A 151 13.40 -4.99 11.64
CA ILE A 151 11.99 -4.96 12.04
C ILE A 151 11.18 -4.64 10.80
N CYS A 152 10.21 -5.52 10.50
CA CYS A 152 9.22 -5.34 9.45
C CYS A 152 7.84 -5.21 10.09
N LEU A 153 7.16 -4.11 9.82
CA LEU A 153 5.78 -3.91 10.24
C LEU A 153 4.85 -4.37 9.12
N VAL A 154 4.05 -5.38 9.41
CA VAL A 154 3.00 -5.86 8.49
C VAL A 154 1.66 -5.36 8.97
N VAL A 155 0.96 -4.62 8.11
CA VAL A 155 -0.38 -4.10 8.35
C VAL A 155 -1.35 -4.90 7.50
N PRO A 156 -2.38 -5.52 8.10
CA PRO A 156 -3.35 -6.35 7.39
C PRO A 156 -4.26 -5.57 6.46
#